data_980c71228452b5a7a95fdda8fffbbf61
#
_entry.id   980c71228452b5a7a95fdda8fffbbf61
#
_cell.length_a   1.000
_cell.length_b   1.000
_cell.length_c   1.000
_cell.angle_alpha   90.00
_cell.angle_beta   90.00
_cell.angle_gamma   90.00
#
_symmetry.space_group_name_H-M   'P 1'
#
loop_
_entity.id
_entity.type
_entity.pdbx_description
1 polymer ?
#
loop_
_entity_poly.entity_id
_entity_poly.type
_entity_poly.pdbx_seq_one_letter_code
_entity_poly.pdbx_strand_id
1 'polypeptide(L)'
;MRVFHWESFAALTRQISPDQRRAASIAAVTHALHDGYTDLIYIMLPLWQAEFGLDYAALGVLRGVFVGAMASLQIPAGLASEKLGAALVLGLGTALAGLGYCLAGASSGFAMLLGALFIGGLGASTQHPIASALVARAFAGPRSLKALGTYNFAGDIGKMTLPATLSLMLLVMAWRPALAILGCLGFVLAAVIFVVTPRYEREGAAEPKAETKIAADQPRRPFAFPLLLMIGVVDSATRMGFLLFLPFVLTQKGASLQTIGLAMTLVFAGGAAGKLACAFIGARIGVIGTVWLTEGLTAVGILALMPLPLDAALVLLPLIGVALNGTSSVLYGSVPSLVAPQRRTRALSIFYTGTIGSGAIAPTLYGVVGDAFGVWKALTLVAVMVLLTLPLAALLRPALPRGYGSGMA
;
A
#
# COMPACT_ATOMS: atom_id res chain seq x y z
N MET A 1 -24.20 3.87 37.78
CA MET A 1 -23.03 3.00 37.89
C MET A 1 -23.36 1.68 37.22
N ARG A 2 -23.09 1.48 35.94
CA ARG A 2 -23.26 0.17 35.26
C ARG A 2 -21.96 -0.59 35.48
N VAL A 3 -22.05 -1.69 36.18
CA VAL A 3 -20.99 -2.65 36.45
C VAL A 3 -20.51 -3.17 35.08
N PHE A 4 -19.26 -2.89 34.73
CA PHE A 4 -18.61 -3.43 33.56
C PHE A 4 -18.49 -4.94 33.78
N HIS A 5 -19.29 -5.74 33.07
CA HIS A 5 -19.24 -7.20 33.13
C HIS A 5 -17.92 -7.68 32.53
N TRP A 6 -16.99 -8.04 33.40
CA TRP A 6 -15.70 -8.68 33.10
C TRP A 6 -15.87 -10.00 32.32
N GLU A 7 -17.03 -10.65 32.47
CA GLU A 7 -17.42 -11.85 31.71
C GLU A 7 -17.56 -11.59 30.19
N SER A 8 -17.89 -10.37 29.76
CA SER A 8 -17.97 -10.02 28.36
C SER A 8 -16.57 -9.95 27.71
N PHE A 9 -15.53 -9.66 28.46
CA PHE A 9 -14.15 -9.66 27.99
C PHE A 9 -13.59 -11.08 27.84
N ALA A 10 -13.94 -11.99 28.77
CA ALA A 10 -13.59 -13.41 28.71
C ALA A 10 -14.33 -14.16 27.59
N ALA A 11 -15.54 -13.73 27.23
CA ALA A 11 -16.28 -14.26 26.08
C ALA A 11 -15.68 -13.83 24.71
N LEU A 12 -14.98 -12.69 24.65
CA LEU A 12 -14.24 -12.21 23.48
C LEU A 12 -12.92 -12.95 23.27
N THR A 13 -12.37 -13.56 24.31
CA THR A 13 -11.17 -14.41 24.27
C THR A 13 -11.49 -15.89 24.03
N ARG A 14 -12.75 -16.25 23.74
CA ARG A 14 -13.09 -17.63 23.36
C ARG A 14 -12.22 -18.05 22.17
N GLN A 15 -11.30 -18.90 22.51
CA GLN A 15 -10.30 -19.65 21.79
C GLN A 15 -10.38 -19.51 20.27
N ILE A 16 -9.45 -18.69 19.72
CA ILE A 16 -9.10 -18.73 18.30
C ILE A 16 -8.63 -20.16 18.03
N SER A 17 -9.29 -20.86 17.09
CA SER A 17 -8.91 -22.23 16.74
C SER A 17 -7.47 -22.29 16.20
N PRO A 18 -6.80 -23.44 16.30
CA PRO A 18 -5.46 -23.60 15.72
C PRO A 18 -5.41 -23.20 14.24
N ASP A 19 -6.43 -23.54 13.45
CA ASP A 19 -6.49 -23.21 12.02
C ASP A 19 -6.74 -21.72 11.76
N GLN A 20 -7.57 -21.07 12.56
CA GLN A 20 -7.74 -19.62 12.50
C GLN A 20 -6.43 -18.89 12.81
N ARG A 21 -5.68 -19.38 13.80
CA ARG A 21 -4.38 -18.83 14.18
C ARG A 21 -3.36 -19.02 13.07
N ARG A 22 -3.29 -20.21 12.48
CA ARG A 22 -2.42 -20.51 11.32
C ARG A 22 -2.76 -19.62 10.13
N ALA A 23 -4.04 -19.52 9.75
CA ALA A 23 -4.49 -18.68 8.64
C ALA A 23 -4.12 -17.20 8.84
N ALA A 24 -4.40 -16.65 10.03
CA ALA A 24 -4.07 -15.26 10.36
C ALA A 24 -2.56 -15.01 10.36
N SER A 25 -1.76 -15.91 10.96
CA SER A 25 -0.31 -15.77 11.05
C SER A 25 0.35 -15.86 9.67
N ILE A 26 -0.02 -16.85 8.85
CA ILE A 26 0.48 -16.97 7.48
C ILE A 26 0.12 -15.75 6.65
N ALA A 27 -1.14 -15.32 6.67
CA ALA A 27 -1.56 -14.14 5.94
C ALA A 27 -0.80 -12.88 6.39
N ALA A 28 -0.62 -12.68 7.70
CA ALA A 28 0.11 -11.52 8.22
C ALA A 28 1.59 -11.53 7.85
N VAL A 29 2.29 -12.66 8.00
CA VAL A 29 3.72 -12.77 7.70
C VAL A 29 3.98 -12.64 6.20
N THR A 30 3.14 -13.28 5.36
CA THR A 30 3.25 -13.15 3.90
C THR A 30 2.97 -11.71 3.47
N HIS A 31 1.99 -11.03 4.07
CA HIS A 31 1.70 -9.63 3.76
C HIS A 31 2.88 -8.72 4.13
N ALA A 32 3.46 -8.91 5.32
CA ALA A 32 4.63 -8.14 5.72
C ALA A 32 5.80 -8.34 4.74
N LEU A 33 6.08 -9.57 4.31
CA LEU A 33 7.15 -9.83 3.35
C LEU A 33 6.87 -9.18 1.99
N HIS A 34 5.68 -9.35 1.43
CA HIS A 34 5.35 -8.83 0.09
C HIS A 34 5.28 -7.30 0.04
N ASP A 35 4.69 -6.67 1.05
CA ASP A 35 4.66 -5.21 1.14
C ASP A 35 6.07 -4.65 1.39
N GLY A 36 6.86 -5.35 2.21
CA GLY A 36 8.27 -5.02 2.39
C GLY A 36 9.07 -5.13 1.10
N TYR A 37 8.89 -6.19 0.32
CA TYR A 37 9.48 -6.33 -1.02
C TYR A 37 9.10 -5.17 -1.93
N THR A 38 7.84 -4.79 -1.94
CA THR A 38 7.35 -3.69 -2.75
C THR A 38 8.09 -2.38 -2.45
N ASP A 39 8.37 -2.10 -1.18
CA ASP A 39 8.88 -0.79 -0.76
C ASP A 39 10.39 -0.76 -0.52
N LEU A 40 11.08 -1.91 -0.38
CA LEU A 40 12.54 -1.93 -0.36
C LEU A 40 13.17 -1.45 -1.68
N ILE A 41 12.42 -1.48 -2.79
CA ILE A 41 12.88 -0.97 -4.08
C ILE A 41 13.37 0.48 -3.94
N TYR A 42 12.70 1.31 -3.14
CA TYR A 42 13.07 2.71 -2.96
C TYR A 42 14.48 2.90 -2.36
N ILE A 43 14.93 1.99 -1.49
CA ILE A 43 16.31 2.01 -0.96
C ILE A 43 17.34 1.68 -2.06
N MET A 44 16.93 0.85 -3.01
CA MET A 44 17.81 0.40 -4.09
C MET A 44 17.96 1.42 -5.22
N LEU A 45 17.00 2.35 -5.38
CA LEU A 45 16.99 3.28 -6.51
C LEU A 45 18.30 4.09 -6.64
N PRO A 46 18.86 4.72 -5.59
CA PRO A 46 20.13 5.43 -5.70
C PRO A 46 21.33 4.53 -6.05
N LEU A 47 21.33 3.28 -5.53
CA LEU A 47 22.39 2.33 -5.83
C LEU A 47 22.35 1.86 -7.29
N TRP A 48 21.15 1.54 -7.79
CA TRP A 48 20.96 1.15 -9.18
C TRP A 48 21.22 2.31 -10.16
N GLN A 49 20.85 3.54 -9.75
CA GLN A 49 21.20 4.73 -10.51
C GLN A 49 22.71 4.86 -10.68
N ALA A 50 23.45 4.79 -9.56
CA ALA A 50 24.90 4.97 -9.57
C ALA A 50 25.62 3.85 -10.33
N GLU A 51 25.17 2.60 -10.19
CA GLU A 51 25.86 1.45 -10.79
C GLU A 51 25.57 1.27 -12.28
N PHE A 52 24.32 1.50 -12.68
CA PHE A 52 23.89 1.27 -14.08
C PHE A 52 23.74 2.56 -14.89
N GLY A 53 24.05 3.72 -14.32
CA GLY A 53 23.94 5.02 -15.00
C GLY A 53 22.51 5.37 -15.40
N LEU A 54 21.51 5.01 -14.57
CA LEU A 54 20.10 5.17 -14.88
C LEU A 54 19.63 6.62 -14.64
N ASP A 55 18.77 7.10 -15.52
CA ASP A 55 18.01 8.33 -15.29
C ASP A 55 16.79 8.08 -14.39
N TYR A 56 16.12 9.13 -13.94
CA TYR A 56 14.95 9.02 -13.05
C TYR A 56 13.75 8.38 -13.74
N ALA A 57 13.61 8.54 -15.05
CA ALA A 57 12.58 7.88 -15.83
C ALA A 57 12.76 6.36 -15.82
N ALA A 58 13.99 5.87 -16.03
CA ALA A 58 14.32 4.45 -15.96
C ALA A 58 14.06 3.87 -14.55
N LEU A 59 14.38 4.62 -13.49
CA LEU A 59 14.06 4.24 -12.12
C LEU A 59 12.56 4.17 -11.90
N GLY A 60 11.80 5.11 -12.46
CA GLY A 60 10.35 5.10 -12.48
C GLY A 60 9.79 3.86 -13.20
N VAL A 61 10.38 3.49 -14.34
CA VAL A 61 10.02 2.26 -15.09
C VAL A 61 10.27 1.01 -14.26
N LEU A 62 11.41 0.90 -13.56
CA LEU A 62 11.71 -0.25 -12.69
C LEU A 62 10.62 -0.41 -11.61
N ARG A 63 10.26 0.69 -10.95
CA ARG A 63 9.20 0.67 -9.94
C ARG A 63 7.83 0.36 -10.56
N GLY A 64 7.54 0.98 -11.69
CA GLY A 64 6.29 0.83 -12.43
C GLY A 64 6.06 -0.58 -12.93
N VAL A 65 7.09 -1.24 -13.45
CA VAL A 65 7.02 -2.63 -13.93
C VAL A 65 6.68 -3.60 -12.79
N PHE A 66 7.31 -3.46 -11.62
CA PHE A 66 6.98 -4.30 -10.47
C PHE A 66 5.49 -4.13 -10.07
N VAL A 67 5.03 -2.90 -9.92
CA VAL A 67 3.64 -2.61 -9.52
C VAL A 67 2.65 -2.99 -10.60
N GLY A 68 2.97 -2.73 -11.87
CA GLY A 68 2.14 -3.09 -13.02
C GLY A 68 1.98 -4.61 -13.16
N ALA A 69 3.07 -5.37 -13.02
CA ALA A 69 3.04 -6.83 -13.01
C ALA A 69 2.20 -7.36 -11.82
N MET A 70 2.41 -6.79 -10.63
CA MET A 70 1.62 -7.14 -9.44
C MET A 70 0.11 -6.89 -9.68
N ALA A 71 -0.25 -5.74 -10.24
CA ALA A 71 -1.65 -5.38 -10.45
C ALA A 71 -2.33 -6.25 -11.50
N SER A 72 -1.63 -6.58 -12.59
CA SER A 72 -2.20 -7.25 -13.77
C SER A 72 -2.68 -8.67 -13.49
N LEU A 73 -2.04 -9.39 -12.56
CA LEU A 73 -2.33 -10.79 -12.27
C LEU A 73 -3.12 -11.04 -10.98
N GLN A 74 -3.57 -10.02 -10.25
CA GLN A 74 -4.35 -10.23 -9.02
C GLN A 74 -5.64 -11.03 -9.26
N ILE A 75 -6.40 -10.71 -10.31
CA ILE A 75 -7.63 -11.43 -10.65
C ILE A 75 -7.31 -12.87 -11.12
N PRO A 76 -6.41 -13.09 -12.08
CA PRO A 76 -5.98 -14.44 -12.45
C PRO A 76 -5.47 -15.28 -11.28
N ALA A 77 -4.69 -14.69 -10.36
CA ALA A 77 -4.18 -15.38 -9.17
C ALA A 77 -5.30 -15.79 -8.22
N GLY A 78 -6.29 -14.92 -8.01
CA GLY A 78 -7.48 -15.23 -7.22
C GLY A 78 -8.24 -16.43 -7.82
N LEU A 79 -8.54 -16.39 -9.11
CA LEU A 79 -9.23 -17.48 -9.82
C LEU A 79 -8.40 -18.79 -9.81
N ALA A 80 -7.09 -18.71 -9.97
CA ALA A 80 -6.21 -19.86 -9.85
C ALA A 80 -6.27 -20.48 -8.45
N SER A 81 -6.32 -19.65 -7.40
CA SER A 81 -6.40 -20.13 -6.01
C SER A 81 -7.70 -20.88 -5.70
N GLU A 82 -8.80 -20.53 -6.36
CA GLU A 82 -10.08 -21.25 -6.23
C GLU A 82 -9.99 -22.68 -6.80
N LYS A 83 -9.23 -22.87 -7.88
CA LYS A 83 -9.06 -24.16 -8.54
C LYS A 83 -7.93 -25.01 -7.95
N LEU A 84 -6.80 -24.38 -7.66
CA LEU A 84 -5.56 -25.07 -7.24
C LEU A 84 -5.36 -25.08 -5.72
N GLY A 85 -6.10 -24.22 -5.00
CA GLY A 85 -5.97 -24.05 -3.56
C GLY A 85 -5.04 -22.87 -3.17
N ALA A 86 -5.40 -22.22 -2.07
CA ALA A 86 -4.71 -21.01 -1.59
C ALA A 86 -3.23 -21.26 -1.26
N ALA A 87 -2.91 -22.39 -0.62
CA ALA A 87 -1.54 -22.73 -0.22
C ALA A 87 -0.60 -22.84 -1.42
N LEU A 88 -1.05 -23.52 -2.50
CA LEU A 88 -0.22 -23.71 -3.69
C LEU A 88 0.04 -22.37 -4.40
N VAL A 89 -1.01 -21.61 -4.69
CA VAL A 89 -0.85 -20.38 -5.48
C VAL A 89 -0.13 -19.29 -4.69
N LEU A 90 -0.43 -19.11 -3.40
CA LEU A 90 0.26 -18.17 -2.54
C LEU A 90 1.74 -18.56 -2.33
N GLY A 91 2.00 -19.86 -2.10
CA GLY A 91 3.37 -20.37 -1.93
C GLY A 91 4.22 -20.20 -3.19
N LEU A 92 3.70 -20.58 -4.36
CA LEU A 92 4.40 -20.37 -5.63
C LEU A 92 4.61 -18.89 -5.93
N GLY A 93 3.61 -18.03 -5.68
CA GLY A 93 3.74 -16.58 -5.84
C GLY A 93 4.79 -15.99 -4.92
N THR A 94 4.84 -16.43 -3.65
CA THR A 94 5.86 -15.98 -2.69
C THR A 94 7.26 -16.44 -3.10
N ALA A 95 7.41 -17.68 -3.58
CA ALA A 95 8.67 -18.17 -4.14
C ALA A 95 9.10 -17.37 -5.38
N LEU A 96 8.16 -17.06 -6.27
CA LEU A 96 8.42 -16.28 -7.47
C LEU A 96 8.81 -14.83 -7.14
N ALA A 97 8.19 -14.23 -6.14
CA ALA A 97 8.60 -12.92 -5.62
C ALA A 97 10.03 -12.95 -5.09
N GLY A 98 10.38 -13.97 -4.28
CA GLY A 98 11.75 -14.19 -3.80
C GLY A 98 12.75 -14.41 -4.93
N LEU A 99 12.38 -15.20 -5.96
CA LEU A 99 13.21 -15.40 -7.16
C LEU A 99 13.50 -14.08 -7.87
N GLY A 100 12.50 -13.19 -7.99
CA GLY A 100 12.69 -11.86 -8.56
C GLY A 100 13.79 -11.08 -7.84
N TYR A 101 13.84 -11.10 -6.51
CA TYR A 101 14.90 -10.43 -5.74
C TYR A 101 16.26 -11.13 -5.82
N CYS A 102 16.30 -12.46 -5.89
CA CYS A 102 17.55 -13.19 -6.16
C CYS A 102 18.11 -12.82 -7.54
N LEU A 103 17.26 -12.77 -8.58
CA LEU A 103 17.65 -12.36 -9.92
C LEU A 103 18.04 -10.88 -9.99
N ALA A 104 17.36 -10.00 -9.24
CA ALA A 104 17.75 -8.60 -9.12
C ALA A 104 19.15 -8.48 -8.51
N GLY A 105 19.48 -9.27 -7.48
CA GLY A 105 20.82 -9.34 -6.91
C GLY A 105 21.90 -9.86 -7.89
N ALA A 106 21.52 -10.67 -8.86
CA ALA A 106 22.41 -11.16 -9.91
C ALA A 106 22.45 -10.27 -11.16
N SER A 107 21.69 -9.17 -11.20
CA SER A 107 21.56 -8.34 -12.40
C SER A 107 22.86 -7.62 -12.75
N SER A 108 23.18 -7.60 -14.07
CA SER A 108 24.36 -6.94 -14.64
C SER A 108 24.01 -5.66 -15.40
N GLY A 109 22.73 -5.25 -15.44
CA GLY A 109 22.29 -4.07 -16.13
C GLY A 109 20.76 -3.89 -16.08
N PHE A 110 20.29 -2.79 -16.65
CA PHE A 110 18.89 -2.37 -16.62
C PHE A 110 17.90 -3.45 -17.10
N ALA A 111 18.15 -4.07 -18.25
CA ALA A 111 17.22 -5.04 -18.83
C ALA A 111 17.04 -6.28 -17.95
N MET A 112 18.13 -6.80 -17.37
CA MET A 112 18.05 -7.95 -16.44
C MET A 112 17.34 -7.56 -15.14
N LEU A 113 17.63 -6.38 -14.60
CA LEU A 113 16.96 -5.86 -13.42
C LEU A 113 15.47 -5.64 -13.65
N LEU A 114 15.10 -5.10 -14.83
CA LEU A 114 13.70 -4.93 -15.22
C LEU A 114 12.96 -6.27 -15.28
N GLY A 115 13.57 -7.29 -15.91
CA GLY A 115 13.00 -8.65 -15.95
C GLY A 115 12.88 -9.28 -14.57
N ALA A 116 13.88 -9.09 -13.71
CA ALA A 116 13.86 -9.58 -12.33
C ALA A 116 12.71 -8.95 -11.51
N LEU A 117 12.53 -7.64 -11.61
CA LEU A 117 11.45 -6.93 -10.93
C LEU A 117 10.07 -7.27 -11.51
N PHE A 118 9.97 -7.52 -12.82
CA PHE A 118 8.75 -8.03 -13.44
C PHE A 118 8.36 -9.40 -12.84
N ILE A 119 9.30 -10.35 -12.74
CA ILE A 119 9.09 -11.65 -12.11
C ILE A 119 8.68 -11.49 -10.65
N GLY A 120 9.36 -10.62 -9.91
CA GLY A 120 9.01 -10.30 -8.53
C GLY A 120 7.58 -9.78 -8.37
N GLY A 121 7.18 -8.86 -9.26
CA GLY A 121 5.82 -8.32 -9.32
C GLY A 121 4.75 -9.37 -9.65
N LEU A 122 5.04 -10.27 -10.62
CA LEU A 122 4.15 -11.39 -10.92
C LEU A 122 3.91 -12.26 -9.68
N GLY A 123 4.98 -12.57 -8.93
CA GLY A 123 4.87 -13.31 -7.67
C GLY A 123 4.04 -12.56 -6.62
N ALA A 124 4.25 -11.26 -6.47
CA ALA A 124 3.55 -10.41 -5.52
C ALA A 124 2.04 -10.30 -5.81
N SER A 125 1.59 -10.54 -7.03
CA SER A 125 0.17 -10.47 -7.43
C SER A 125 -0.73 -11.44 -6.65
N THR A 126 -0.18 -12.51 -6.11
CA THR A 126 -0.92 -13.57 -5.41
C THR A 126 -1.32 -13.16 -3.98
N GLN A 127 -0.58 -12.22 -3.38
CA GLN A 127 -0.66 -11.92 -1.96
C GLN A 127 -2.03 -11.35 -1.54
N HIS A 128 -2.42 -10.22 -2.10
CA HIS A 128 -3.62 -9.52 -1.61
C HIS A 128 -4.91 -10.32 -1.80
N PRO A 129 -5.22 -10.89 -2.99
CA PRO A 129 -6.47 -11.60 -3.18
C PRO A 129 -6.54 -12.90 -2.34
N ILE A 130 -5.42 -13.64 -2.23
CA ILE A 130 -5.45 -14.96 -1.61
C ILE A 130 -5.34 -14.86 -0.09
N ALA A 131 -4.42 -14.07 0.45
CA ALA A 131 -4.24 -13.96 1.89
C ALA A 131 -5.42 -13.26 2.56
N SER A 132 -6.01 -12.21 1.95
CA SER A 132 -7.22 -11.59 2.48
C SER A 132 -8.41 -12.54 2.47
N ALA A 133 -8.58 -13.35 1.40
CA ALA A 133 -9.61 -14.38 1.32
C ALA A 133 -9.40 -15.48 2.37
N LEU A 134 -8.15 -15.89 2.64
CA LEU A 134 -7.80 -16.85 3.68
C LEU A 134 -8.24 -16.35 5.07
N VAL A 135 -7.96 -15.09 5.38
CA VAL A 135 -8.40 -14.45 6.65
C VAL A 135 -9.93 -14.36 6.70
N ALA A 136 -10.57 -13.91 5.63
CA ALA A 136 -12.03 -13.77 5.59
C ALA A 136 -12.76 -15.12 5.74
N ARG A 137 -12.20 -16.21 5.24
CA ARG A 137 -12.74 -17.57 5.43
C ARG A 137 -12.53 -18.08 6.85
N ALA A 138 -11.39 -17.76 7.47
CA ALA A 138 -11.08 -18.21 8.82
C ALA A 138 -11.93 -17.51 9.90
N PHE A 139 -12.36 -16.28 9.66
CA PHE A 139 -13.07 -15.46 10.64
C PHE A 139 -14.42 -14.97 10.09
N ALA A 140 -15.51 -15.26 10.81
CA ALA A 140 -16.86 -14.84 10.42
C ALA A 140 -17.31 -13.57 11.19
N GLY A 141 -18.20 -12.79 10.57
CA GLY A 141 -18.87 -11.65 11.18
C GLY A 141 -17.91 -10.53 11.62
N PRO A 142 -18.16 -9.85 12.77
CA PRO A 142 -17.34 -8.73 13.24
C PRO A 142 -15.86 -9.08 13.49
N ARG A 143 -15.55 -10.37 13.74
CA ARG A 143 -14.17 -10.85 13.92
C ARG A 143 -13.36 -10.79 12.62
N SER A 144 -14.01 -10.94 11.46
CA SER A 144 -13.36 -10.83 10.15
C SER A 144 -12.79 -9.43 9.94
N LEU A 145 -13.51 -8.37 10.28
CA LEU A 145 -13.03 -6.99 10.16
C LEU A 145 -11.79 -6.75 11.01
N LYS A 146 -11.77 -7.24 12.25
CA LYS A 146 -10.61 -7.12 13.14
C LYS A 146 -9.41 -7.90 12.61
N ALA A 147 -9.63 -9.14 12.12
CA ALA A 147 -8.57 -9.97 11.55
C ALA A 147 -7.98 -9.36 10.26
N LEU A 148 -8.83 -8.82 9.36
CA LEU A 148 -8.38 -8.11 8.17
C LEU A 148 -7.66 -6.80 8.51
N GLY A 149 -8.08 -6.08 9.55
CA GLY A 149 -7.36 -4.91 10.06
C GLY A 149 -5.95 -5.27 10.53
N THR A 150 -5.81 -6.36 11.30
CA THR A 150 -4.50 -6.87 11.75
C THR A 150 -3.63 -7.33 10.58
N TYR A 151 -4.23 -8.01 9.61
CA TYR A 151 -3.58 -8.40 8.36
C TYR A 151 -3.04 -7.19 7.59
N ASN A 152 -3.83 -6.13 7.42
CA ASN A 152 -3.39 -4.90 6.75
C ASN A 152 -2.26 -4.20 7.52
N PHE A 153 -2.35 -4.15 8.85
CA PHE A 153 -1.31 -3.58 9.69
C PHE A 153 0.02 -4.35 9.60
N ALA A 154 -0.03 -5.68 9.43
CA ALA A 154 1.17 -6.47 9.20
C ALA A 154 1.90 -6.06 7.89
N GLY A 155 1.17 -5.71 6.84
CA GLY A 155 1.75 -5.12 5.63
C GLY A 155 2.49 -3.81 5.92
N ASP A 156 1.89 -2.91 6.70
CA ASP A 156 2.56 -1.66 7.10
C ASP A 156 3.83 -1.91 7.93
N ILE A 157 3.85 -2.94 8.79
CA ILE A 157 5.09 -3.38 9.48
C ILE A 157 6.15 -3.83 8.45
N GLY A 158 5.76 -4.59 7.43
CA GLY A 158 6.67 -5.03 6.37
C GLY A 158 7.33 -3.87 5.63
N LYS A 159 6.54 -2.84 5.29
CA LYS A 159 7.03 -1.60 4.65
C LYS A 159 8.04 -0.85 5.50
N MET A 160 7.91 -0.91 6.82
CA MET A 160 8.87 -0.30 7.74
C MET A 160 10.13 -1.15 7.90
N THR A 161 9.96 -2.46 8.06
CA THR A 161 11.06 -3.34 8.51
C THR A 161 11.97 -3.82 7.39
N LEU A 162 11.46 -4.22 6.22
CA LEU A 162 12.32 -4.72 5.14
C LEU A 162 13.27 -3.65 4.56
N PRO A 163 12.79 -2.42 4.23
CA PRO A 163 13.71 -1.35 3.82
C PRO A 163 14.75 -1.03 4.90
N ALA A 164 14.36 -0.97 6.19
CA ALA A 164 15.30 -0.77 7.30
C ALA A 164 16.31 -1.91 7.39
N THR A 165 15.87 -3.17 7.31
CA THR A 165 16.74 -4.35 7.33
C THR A 165 17.73 -4.31 6.17
N LEU A 166 17.28 -4.02 4.94
CA LEU A 166 18.17 -3.89 3.79
C LEU A 166 19.22 -2.80 4.03
N SER A 167 18.82 -1.60 4.49
CA SER A 167 19.79 -0.53 4.73
C SER A 167 20.80 -0.85 5.82
N LEU A 168 20.44 -1.65 6.83
CA LEU A 168 21.39 -2.18 7.82
C LEU A 168 22.31 -3.25 7.24
N MET A 169 21.81 -4.14 6.40
CA MET A 169 22.65 -5.13 5.70
C MET A 169 23.71 -4.45 4.82
N LEU A 170 23.37 -3.31 4.21
CA LEU A 170 24.30 -2.53 3.39
C LEU A 170 25.46 -1.90 4.18
N LEU A 171 25.45 -1.95 5.52
CA LEU A 171 26.61 -1.58 6.34
C LEU A 171 27.74 -2.64 6.28
N VAL A 172 27.39 -3.90 6.10
CA VAL A 172 28.29 -5.03 6.26
C VAL A 172 28.48 -5.86 4.99
N MET A 173 27.66 -5.63 3.96
CA MET A 173 27.73 -6.34 2.69
C MET A 173 27.26 -5.50 1.51
N ALA A 174 27.68 -5.91 0.29
CA ALA A 174 27.21 -5.30 -0.95
C ALA A 174 25.71 -5.57 -1.18
N TRP A 175 25.06 -4.75 -2.00
CA TRP A 175 23.63 -4.85 -2.27
C TRP A 175 23.20 -6.15 -2.97
N ARG A 176 24.08 -6.73 -3.80
CA ARG A 176 23.80 -8.01 -4.50
C ARG A 176 23.54 -9.17 -3.55
N PRO A 177 24.47 -9.53 -2.63
CA PRO A 177 24.20 -10.58 -1.64
C PRO A 177 23.06 -10.20 -0.68
N ALA A 178 22.89 -8.92 -0.34
CA ALA A 178 21.78 -8.48 0.50
C ALA A 178 20.41 -8.78 -0.14
N LEU A 179 20.23 -8.45 -1.43
CA LEU A 179 19.01 -8.79 -2.15
C LEU A 179 18.83 -10.30 -2.33
N ALA A 180 19.90 -11.06 -2.57
CA ALA A 180 19.82 -12.52 -2.66
C ALA A 180 19.35 -13.15 -1.33
N ILE A 181 19.87 -12.69 -0.20
CA ILE A 181 19.44 -13.14 1.13
C ILE A 181 17.96 -12.80 1.37
N LEU A 182 17.55 -11.57 1.08
CA LEU A 182 16.15 -11.19 1.20
C LEU A 182 15.26 -11.99 0.23
N GLY A 183 15.72 -12.26 -1.00
CA GLY A 183 15.03 -13.13 -1.94
C GLY A 183 14.86 -14.56 -1.42
N CYS A 184 15.91 -15.11 -0.75
CA CYS A 184 15.84 -16.43 -0.11
C CYS A 184 14.77 -16.52 0.99
N LEU A 185 14.45 -15.42 1.70
CA LEU A 185 13.35 -15.40 2.65
C LEU A 185 12.01 -15.74 1.97
N GLY A 186 11.83 -15.36 0.69
CA GLY A 186 10.66 -15.72 -0.09
C GLY A 186 10.53 -17.24 -0.27
N PHE A 187 11.61 -17.95 -0.53
CA PHE A 187 11.59 -19.43 -0.63
C PHE A 187 11.34 -20.10 0.72
N VAL A 188 11.97 -19.60 1.79
CA VAL A 188 11.72 -20.09 3.14
C VAL A 188 10.25 -19.91 3.51
N LEU A 189 9.69 -18.73 3.29
CA LEU A 189 8.29 -18.47 3.60
C LEU A 189 7.35 -19.27 2.69
N ALA A 190 7.68 -19.48 1.42
CA ALA A 190 6.93 -20.35 0.52
C ALA A 190 6.85 -21.78 1.07
N ALA A 191 7.96 -22.34 1.55
CA ALA A 191 7.98 -23.66 2.19
C ALA A 191 7.08 -23.68 3.44
N VAL A 192 7.14 -22.64 4.28
CA VAL A 192 6.25 -22.51 5.45
C VAL A 192 4.77 -22.43 5.03
N ILE A 193 4.44 -21.70 3.97
CA ILE A 193 3.07 -21.61 3.43
C ILE A 193 2.55 -23.00 3.07
N PHE A 194 3.34 -23.81 2.35
CA PHE A 194 2.93 -25.16 1.94
C PHE A 194 2.63 -26.08 3.13
N VAL A 195 3.36 -25.92 4.24
CA VAL A 195 3.22 -26.77 5.42
C VAL A 195 2.13 -26.29 6.37
N VAL A 196 2.03 -24.96 6.58
CA VAL A 196 1.24 -24.38 7.67
C VAL A 196 -0.15 -23.93 7.22
N THR A 197 -0.34 -23.58 5.93
CA THR A 197 -1.64 -23.03 5.46
C THR A 197 -2.76 -24.08 5.62
N PRO A 198 -3.84 -23.75 6.35
CA PRO A 198 -4.96 -24.65 6.50
C PRO A 198 -5.62 -24.98 5.15
N ARG A 199 -5.96 -26.24 4.96
CA ARG A 199 -6.73 -26.70 3.80
C ARG A 199 -8.19 -26.59 4.14
N TYR A 200 -8.83 -25.51 3.74
CA TYR A 200 -10.30 -25.41 3.82
C TYR A 200 -10.89 -26.21 2.66
N GLU A 201 -11.84 -27.09 2.98
CA GLU A 201 -12.62 -27.79 1.96
C GLU A 201 -13.31 -26.77 1.05
N ARG A 202 -13.48 -27.15 -0.24
CA ARG A 202 -14.12 -26.31 -1.26
C ARG A 202 -15.62 -26.19 -1.01
N GLU A 203 -16.01 -25.56 0.08
CA GLU A 203 -17.37 -25.05 0.17
C GLU A 203 -17.47 -23.86 -0.78
N GLY A 204 -18.46 -23.91 -1.68
CA GLY A 204 -18.69 -22.88 -2.70
C GLY A 204 -18.61 -21.50 -2.08
N ALA A 205 -17.96 -20.59 -2.79
CA ALA A 205 -17.75 -19.21 -2.34
C ALA A 205 -19.07 -18.64 -1.82
N ALA A 206 -19.23 -18.63 -0.50
CA ALA A 206 -20.25 -17.84 0.11
C ALA A 206 -19.84 -16.40 -0.13
N GLU A 207 -20.46 -15.78 -1.14
CA GLU A 207 -20.39 -14.32 -1.30
C GLU A 207 -20.67 -13.70 0.07
N PRO A 208 -19.83 -12.77 0.53
CA PRO A 208 -20.17 -12.01 1.73
C PRO A 208 -21.49 -11.32 1.46
N LYS A 209 -22.57 -11.80 2.01
CA LYS A 209 -23.83 -11.06 2.07
C LYS A 209 -23.60 -9.83 2.94
N ALA A 210 -23.06 -8.79 2.33
CA ALA A 210 -23.06 -7.46 2.89
C ALA A 210 -24.48 -6.90 2.80
N GLU A 211 -25.37 -7.36 3.68
CA GLU A 211 -26.60 -6.65 3.98
C GLU A 211 -26.26 -5.42 4.82
N THR A 212 -25.90 -4.35 4.14
CA THR A 212 -26.10 -3.01 4.72
C THR A 212 -27.22 -2.37 3.95
N LYS A 213 -28.43 -2.46 4.48
CA LYS A 213 -29.56 -1.60 4.09
C LYS A 213 -29.17 -0.17 4.42
N ILE A 214 -28.56 0.54 3.48
CA ILE A 214 -28.40 2.00 3.52
C ILE A 214 -29.21 2.57 2.37
N ALA A 215 -30.18 3.39 2.77
CA ALA A 215 -31.09 4.25 2.04
C ALA A 215 -30.94 4.28 0.49
N ALA A 216 -32.00 3.82 -0.16
CA ALA A 216 -32.12 3.72 -1.61
C ALA A 216 -32.56 5.02 -2.29
N ASP A 217 -32.45 6.19 -1.64
CA ASP A 217 -33.16 7.38 -2.14
C ASP A 217 -32.33 8.69 -2.10
N GLN A 218 -31.15 8.67 -2.75
CA GLN A 218 -30.48 9.92 -3.07
C GLN A 218 -30.25 10.05 -4.58
N PRO A 219 -30.49 11.24 -5.17
CA PRO A 219 -30.28 11.47 -6.59
C PRO A 219 -28.81 11.23 -6.94
N ARG A 220 -28.56 10.16 -7.71
CA ARG A 220 -27.24 9.74 -8.11
C ARG A 220 -26.68 10.72 -9.13
N ARG A 221 -25.57 11.36 -8.78
CA ARG A 221 -24.84 12.23 -9.71
C ARG A 221 -23.84 11.37 -10.51
N PRO A 222 -23.98 11.25 -11.83
CA PRO A 222 -23.17 10.32 -12.65
C PRO A 222 -21.67 10.62 -12.60
N PHE A 223 -21.27 11.85 -12.29
CA PHE A 223 -19.89 12.30 -12.20
C PHE A 223 -19.24 12.08 -10.81
N ALA A 224 -20.00 11.67 -9.78
CA ALA A 224 -19.48 11.55 -8.41
C ALA A 224 -18.39 10.47 -8.27
N PHE A 225 -18.63 9.28 -8.82
CA PHE A 225 -17.64 8.22 -8.81
C PHE A 225 -16.40 8.55 -9.65
N PRO A 226 -16.48 9.07 -10.90
CA PRO A 226 -15.33 9.57 -11.64
C PRO A 226 -14.51 10.62 -10.89
N LEU A 227 -15.14 11.57 -10.19
CA LEU A 227 -14.44 12.58 -9.39
C LEU A 227 -13.67 11.92 -8.23
N LEU A 228 -14.31 11.00 -7.49
CA LEU A 228 -13.64 10.25 -6.42
C LEU A 228 -12.46 9.46 -6.96
N LEU A 229 -12.61 8.79 -8.12
CA LEU A 229 -11.55 8.06 -8.78
C LEU A 229 -10.36 8.98 -9.14
N MET A 230 -10.64 10.16 -9.71
CA MET A 230 -9.60 11.14 -10.06
C MET A 230 -8.84 11.62 -8.82
N ILE A 231 -9.53 11.87 -7.70
CA ILE A 231 -8.89 12.21 -6.43
C ILE A 231 -7.95 11.07 -6.01
N GLY A 232 -8.41 9.81 -6.05
CA GLY A 232 -7.58 8.65 -5.69
C GLY A 232 -6.40 8.42 -6.64
N VAL A 233 -6.56 8.70 -7.93
CA VAL A 233 -5.48 8.64 -8.95
C VAL A 233 -4.40 9.68 -8.63
N VAL A 234 -4.78 10.93 -8.33
CA VAL A 234 -3.84 12.00 -7.98
C VAL A 234 -3.14 11.72 -6.64
N ASP A 235 -3.89 11.28 -5.60
CA ASP A 235 -3.33 10.85 -4.30
C ASP A 235 -2.26 9.77 -4.49
N SER A 236 -2.60 8.72 -5.24
CA SER A 236 -1.66 7.61 -5.50
C SER A 236 -0.44 8.04 -6.31
N ALA A 237 -0.64 8.87 -7.36
CA ALA A 237 0.46 9.43 -8.15
C ALA A 237 1.41 10.27 -7.30
N THR A 238 0.86 11.14 -6.44
CA THR A 238 1.64 11.98 -5.52
C THR A 238 2.49 11.15 -4.58
N ARG A 239 1.89 10.14 -3.96
CA ARG A 239 2.59 9.24 -3.02
C ARG A 239 3.76 8.53 -3.70
N MET A 240 3.53 7.96 -4.87
CA MET A 240 4.58 7.24 -5.60
C MET A 240 5.67 8.18 -6.13
N GLY A 241 5.31 9.38 -6.57
CA GLY A 241 6.26 10.41 -6.97
C GLY A 241 7.12 10.92 -5.81
N PHE A 242 6.52 11.17 -4.64
CA PHE A 242 7.26 11.54 -3.44
C PHE A 242 8.25 10.45 -3.02
N LEU A 243 7.80 9.20 -2.93
CA LEU A 243 8.63 8.07 -2.53
C LEU A 243 9.76 7.80 -3.54
N LEU A 244 9.53 8.04 -4.85
CA LEU A 244 10.57 7.93 -5.87
C LEU A 244 11.71 8.91 -5.60
N PHE A 245 11.41 10.18 -5.31
CA PHE A 245 12.42 11.22 -5.17
C PHE A 245 13.00 11.36 -3.77
N LEU A 246 12.31 10.88 -2.74
CA LEU A 246 12.73 11.04 -1.34
C LEU A 246 14.17 10.57 -1.09
N PRO A 247 14.61 9.38 -1.55
CA PRO A 247 16.00 8.94 -1.37
C PRO A 247 17.01 9.91 -1.96
N PHE A 248 16.73 10.46 -3.13
CA PHE A 248 17.64 11.38 -3.83
C PHE A 248 17.72 12.76 -3.17
N VAL A 249 16.57 13.28 -2.70
CA VAL A 249 16.55 14.54 -1.93
C VAL A 249 17.34 14.38 -0.64
N LEU A 250 17.19 13.27 0.06
CA LEU A 250 17.93 13.01 1.28
C LEU A 250 19.43 12.82 1.01
N THR A 251 19.81 12.13 -0.07
CA THR A 251 21.22 12.02 -0.50
C THR A 251 21.81 13.38 -0.77
N GLN A 252 21.11 14.29 -1.44
CA GLN A 252 21.57 15.66 -1.68
C GLN A 252 21.70 16.50 -0.38
N LYS A 253 20.96 16.10 0.68
CA LYS A 253 21.10 16.67 2.04
C LYS A 253 22.23 15.99 2.86
N GLY A 254 22.98 15.07 2.28
CA GLY A 254 24.09 14.35 2.93
C GLY A 254 23.66 13.10 3.71
N ALA A 255 22.46 12.57 3.46
CA ALA A 255 22.01 11.32 4.12
C ALA A 255 22.80 10.11 3.64
N SER A 256 23.20 9.25 4.57
CA SER A 256 23.71 7.90 4.28
C SER A 256 22.55 6.97 3.86
N LEU A 257 22.88 5.79 3.29
CA LEU A 257 21.86 4.78 2.98
C LEU A 257 21.08 4.34 4.21
N GLN A 258 21.69 4.30 5.38
CA GLN A 258 21.05 3.96 6.66
C GLN A 258 20.05 5.04 7.07
N THR A 259 20.42 6.30 6.88
CA THR A 259 19.54 7.44 7.12
C THR A 259 18.35 7.43 6.16
N ILE A 260 18.56 7.04 4.90
CA ILE A 260 17.46 6.85 3.94
C ILE A 260 16.53 5.73 4.38
N GLY A 261 17.06 4.59 4.85
CA GLY A 261 16.27 3.49 5.42
C GLY A 261 15.44 3.93 6.62
N LEU A 262 16.04 4.70 7.55
CA LEU A 262 15.32 5.30 8.66
C LEU A 262 14.21 6.24 8.18
N ALA A 263 14.51 7.08 7.20
CA ALA A 263 13.56 8.02 6.62
C ALA A 263 12.34 7.31 6.02
N MET A 264 12.55 6.23 5.27
CA MET A 264 11.47 5.40 4.74
C MET A 264 10.64 4.78 5.86
N THR A 265 11.30 4.25 6.91
CA THR A 265 10.62 3.73 8.10
C THR A 265 9.75 4.79 8.76
N LEU A 266 10.25 6.02 8.92
CA LEU A 266 9.50 7.15 9.51
C LEU A 266 8.27 7.53 8.67
N VAL A 267 8.40 7.58 7.34
CA VAL A 267 7.27 7.84 6.43
C VAL A 267 6.20 6.75 6.55
N PHE A 268 6.61 5.48 6.53
CA PHE A 268 5.65 4.37 6.61
C PHE A 268 5.03 4.21 8.00
N ALA A 269 5.79 4.49 9.07
CA ALA A 269 5.25 4.54 10.44
C ALA A 269 4.21 5.67 10.58
N GLY A 270 4.52 6.84 10.05
CA GLY A 270 3.55 7.93 9.93
C GLY A 270 2.33 7.52 9.12
N GLY A 271 2.54 6.82 8.00
CA GLY A 271 1.47 6.33 7.14
C GLY A 271 0.52 5.34 7.83
N ALA A 272 1.05 4.40 8.60
CA ALA A 272 0.26 3.47 9.41
C ALA A 272 -0.59 4.23 10.47
N ALA A 273 0.03 5.19 11.16
CA ALA A 273 -0.67 6.07 12.10
C ALA A 273 -1.74 6.93 11.39
N GLY A 274 -1.44 7.44 10.19
CA GLY A 274 -2.34 8.25 9.38
C GLY A 274 -3.62 7.52 8.97
N LYS A 275 -3.52 6.27 8.57
CA LYS A 275 -4.69 5.43 8.26
C LYS A 275 -5.65 5.32 9.43
N LEU A 276 -5.13 5.13 10.66
CA LEU A 276 -5.93 5.11 11.88
C LEU A 276 -6.50 6.49 12.21
N ALA A 277 -5.67 7.53 12.22
CA ALA A 277 -6.09 8.89 12.54
C ALA A 277 -7.18 9.38 11.58
N CYS A 278 -7.04 9.15 10.28
CA CYS A 278 -8.00 9.60 9.27
C CYS A 278 -9.34 8.87 9.33
N ALA A 279 -9.39 7.64 9.86
CA ALA A 279 -10.66 6.99 10.15
C ALA A 279 -11.47 7.75 11.19
N PHE A 280 -10.81 8.26 12.26
CA PHE A 280 -11.46 9.09 13.29
C PHE A 280 -11.73 10.53 12.82
N ILE A 281 -10.77 11.13 12.10
CA ILE A 281 -10.90 12.48 11.54
C ILE A 281 -12.06 12.50 10.54
N GLY A 282 -12.12 11.53 9.63
CA GLY A 282 -13.18 11.40 8.63
C GLY A 282 -14.58 11.27 9.23
N ALA A 283 -14.71 10.61 10.39
CA ALA A 283 -15.96 10.55 11.12
C ALA A 283 -16.41 11.91 11.69
N ARG A 284 -15.45 12.82 11.99
CA ARG A 284 -15.75 14.15 12.57
C ARG A 284 -15.94 15.24 11.52
N ILE A 285 -15.01 15.36 10.56
CA ILE A 285 -15.02 16.44 9.58
C ILE A 285 -15.50 16.01 8.19
N GLY A 286 -15.87 14.73 8.05
CA GLY A 286 -16.34 14.15 6.79
C GLY A 286 -15.24 13.91 5.76
N VAL A 287 -15.63 13.30 4.63
CA VAL A 287 -14.71 12.90 3.55
C VAL A 287 -13.99 14.11 2.97
N ILE A 288 -14.72 15.16 2.61
CA ILE A 288 -14.15 16.33 1.95
C ILE A 288 -13.18 17.09 2.86
N GLY A 289 -13.57 17.30 4.12
CA GLY A 289 -12.69 17.94 5.11
C GLY A 289 -11.39 17.15 5.32
N THR A 290 -11.49 15.83 5.35
CA THR A 290 -10.31 14.96 5.48
C THR A 290 -9.41 15.07 4.26
N VAL A 291 -9.95 15.00 3.03
CA VAL A 291 -9.17 15.18 1.78
C VAL A 291 -8.48 16.54 1.79
N TRP A 292 -9.19 17.63 2.10
CA TRP A 292 -8.56 18.95 2.13
C TRP A 292 -7.44 19.06 3.15
N LEU A 293 -7.65 18.49 4.35
CA LEU A 293 -6.64 18.50 5.39
C LEU A 293 -5.41 17.69 5.00
N THR A 294 -5.59 16.44 4.58
CA THR A 294 -4.47 15.53 4.31
C THR A 294 -3.73 15.91 3.03
N GLU A 295 -4.41 16.24 1.95
CA GLU A 295 -3.76 16.61 0.69
C GLU A 295 -3.10 17.99 0.78
N GLY A 296 -3.73 18.93 1.49
CA GLY A 296 -3.11 20.22 1.79
C GLY A 296 -1.85 20.07 2.65
N LEU A 297 -1.90 19.25 3.72
CA LEU A 297 -0.73 18.97 4.55
C LEU A 297 0.34 18.19 3.79
N THR A 298 -0.03 17.31 2.87
CA THR A 298 0.92 16.61 1.98
C THR A 298 1.67 17.62 1.11
N ALA A 299 0.98 18.54 0.44
CA ALA A 299 1.61 19.57 -0.37
C ALA A 299 2.56 20.46 0.47
N VAL A 300 2.06 20.97 1.58
CA VAL A 300 2.84 21.82 2.49
C VAL A 300 4.05 21.05 3.05
N GLY A 301 3.85 19.80 3.47
CA GLY A 301 4.92 18.96 4.02
C GLY A 301 6.03 18.69 3.01
N ILE A 302 5.67 18.35 1.76
CA ILE A 302 6.64 18.13 0.68
C ILE A 302 7.42 19.41 0.39
N LEU A 303 6.75 20.56 0.29
CA LEU A 303 7.42 21.86 0.04
C LEU A 303 8.28 22.29 1.22
N ALA A 304 7.80 22.09 2.45
CA ALA A 304 8.57 22.41 3.66
C ALA A 304 9.82 21.53 3.83
N LEU A 305 9.77 20.26 3.37
CA LEU A 305 10.92 19.35 3.40
C LEU A 305 12.11 19.91 2.61
N MET A 306 11.85 20.69 1.54
CA MET A 306 12.87 21.10 0.59
C MET A 306 13.96 22.01 1.22
N PRO A 307 13.64 23.11 1.92
CA PRO A 307 14.65 23.99 2.50
C PRO A 307 15.24 23.47 3.81
N LEU A 308 14.64 22.46 4.46
CA LEU A 308 15.08 21.99 5.77
C LEU A 308 16.41 21.26 5.72
N PRO A 309 17.29 21.40 6.72
CA PRO A 309 18.44 20.54 6.90
C PRO A 309 18.00 19.08 7.19
N LEU A 310 18.93 18.12 7.04
CA LEU A 310 18.62 16.69 7.12
C LEU A 310 17.87 16.31 8.41
N ASP A 311 18.36 16.75 9.57
CA ASP A 311 17.75 16.36 10.86
C ASP A 311 16.31 16.86 10.99
N ALA A 312 16.05 18.11 10.61
CA ALA A 312 14.71 18.69 10.63
C ALA A 312 13.79 18.00 9.58
N ALA A 313 14.35 17.63 8.42
CA ALA A 313 13.63 16.87 7.42
C ALA A 313 13.19 15.51 7.96
N LEU A 314 14.06 14.77 8.68
CA LEU A 314 13.72 13.48 9.29
C LEU A 314 12.60 13.61 10.33
N VAL A 315 12.59 14.68 11.13
CA VAL A 315 11.50 14.94 12.10
C VAL A 315 10.16 15.22 11.38
N LEU A 316 10.18 15.83 10.19
CA LEU A 316 8.98 16.14 9.42
C LEU A 316 8.40 14.89 8.71
N LEU A 317 9.23 13.89 8.36
CA LEU A 317 8.80 12.74 7.57
C LEU A 317 7.63 11.94 8.16
N PRO A 318 7.55 11.64 9.47
CA PRO A 318 6.38 10.95 10.03
C PRO A 318 5.09 11.74 9.80
N LEU A 319 5.13 13.07 9.92
CA LEU A 319 3.96 13.94 9.71
C LEU A 319 3.53 13.94 8.24
N ILE A 320 4.51 14.00 7.32
CA ILE A 320 4.23 13.82 5.89
C ILE A 320 3.62 12.43 5.67
N GLY A 321 4.16 11.38 6.30
CA GLY A 321 3.63 10.02 6.21
C GLY A 321 2.17 9.91 6.64
N VAL A 322 1.79 10.57 7.76
CA VAL A 322 0.40 10.65 8.24
C VAL A 322 -0.51 11.25 7.17
N ALA A 323 -0.14 12.39 6.60
CA ALA A 323 -0.93 13.08 5.59
C ALA A 323 -1.01 12.25 4.30
N LEU A 324 0.13 11.80 3.78
CA LEU A 324 0.31 11.11 2.50
C LEU A 324 -0.45 9.78 2.40
N ASN A 325 -0.66 9.07 3.50
CA ASN A 325 -1.32 7.76 3.50
C ASN A 325 -2.71 7.78 4.13
N GLY A 326 -3.07 8.86 4.82
CA GLY A 326 -4.35 8.97 5.53
C GLY A 326 -5.56 9.03 4.61
N THR A 327 -5.45 9.77 3.51
CA THR A 327 -6.53 10.02 2.54
C THR A 327 -7.10 8.74 1.96
N SER A 328 -6.26 7.79 1.62
CA SER A 328 -6.66 6.57 0.91
C SER A 328 -7.75 5.79 1.65
N SER A 329 -7.69 5.68 2.99
CA SER A 329 -8.69 4.96 3.78
C SER A 329 -10.09 5.57 3.68
N VAL A 330 -10.17 6.90 3.62
CA VAL A 330 -11.44 7.63 3.49
C VAL A 330 -12.00 7.54 2.08
N LEU A 331 -11.13 7.61 1.06
CA LEU A 331 -11.54 7.48 -0.35
C LEU A 331 -12.12 6.09 -0.63
N TYR A 332 -11.39 5.00 -0.25
CA TYR A 332 -11.88 3.63 -0.40
C TYR A 332 -13.21 3.39 0.33
N GLY A 333 -13.33 3.89 1.55
CA GLY A 333 -14.56 3.82 2.34
C GLY A 333 -15.74 4.55 1.72
N SER A 334 -15.51 5.54 0.85
CA SER A 334 -16.55 6.35 0.22
C SER A 334 -17.10 5.73 -1.08
N VAL A 335 -16.39 4.81 -1.74
CA VAL A 335 -16.84 4.18 -2.99
C VAL A 335 -18.25 3.58 -2.90
N PRO A 336 -18.59 2.78 -1.85
CA PRO A 336 -19.91 2.15 -1.76
C PRO A 336 -21.07 3.12 -1.63
N SER A 337 -20.84 4.36 -1.15
CA SER A 337 -21.87 5.39 -0.98
C SER A 337 -22.23 6.10 -2.27
N LEU A 338 -21.37 6.05 -3.29
CA LEU A 338 -21.54 6.77 -4.57
C LEU A 338 -22.13 5.90 -5.68
N VAL A 339 -22.28 4.60 -5.47
CA VAL A 339 -22.74 3.66 -6.50
C VAL A 339 -23.88 2.77 -6.00
N ALA A 340 -24.66 2.22 -6.94
CA ALA A 340 -25.71 1.27 -6.61
C ALA A 340 -25.14 0.02 -5.94
N PRO A 341 -25.87 -0.64 -5.01
CA PRO A 341 -25.44 -1.87 -4.35
C PRO A 341 -24.92 -2.93 -5.33
N GLN A 342 -25.62 -3.13 -6.45
CA GLN A 342 -25.29 -4.11 -7.50
C GLN A 342 -23.99 -3.77 -8.27
N ARG A 343 -23.51 -2.53 -8.18
CA ARG A 343 -22.30 -2.06 -8.89
C ARG A 343 -21.12 -1.83 -7.96
N ARG A 344 -21.25 -2.07 -6.64
CA ARG A 344 -20.20 -1.79 -5.63
C ARG A 344 -18.92 -2.54 -5.90
N THR A 345 -19.00 -3.85 -6.16
CA THR A 345 -17.82 -4.67 -6.46
C THR A 345 -17.08 -4.16 -7.70
N ARG A 346 -17.82 -3.87 -8.77
CA ARG A 346 -17.24 -3.33 -10.01
C ARG A 346 -16.62 -1.94 -9.78
N ALA A 347 -17.27 -1.07 -9.03
CA ALA A 347 -16.75 0.26 -8.72
C ALA A 347 -15.47 0.20 -7.88
N LEU A 348 -15.43 -0.66 -6.85
CA LEU A 348 -14.21 -0.90 -6.07
C LEU A 348 -13.08 -1.43 -6.96
N SER A 349 -13.35 -2.38 -7.84
CA SER A 349 -12.34 -2.91 -8.77
C SER A 349 -11.80 -1.81 -9.69
N ILE A 350 -12.66 -0.96 -10.26
CA ILE A 350 -12.24 0.17 -11.11
C ILE A 350 -11.41 1.17 -10.28
N PHE A 351 -11.83 1.47 -9.04
CA PHE A 351 -11.12 2.39 -8.16
C PHE A 351 -9.71 1.85 -7.82
N TYR A 352 -9.60 0.57 -7.43
CA TYR A 352 -8.32 -0.09 -7.18
C TYR A 352 -7.42 -0.10 -8.42
N THR A 353 -7.98 -0.48 -9.58
CA THR A 353 -7.21 -0.51 -10.84
C THR A 353 -6.70 0.87 -11.22
N GLY A 354 -7.52 1.91 -11.07
CA GLY A 354 -7.13 3.29 -11.37
C GLY A 354 -6.02 3.80 -10.44
N THR A 355 -6.16 3.58 -9.13
CA THR A 355 -5.17 4.03 -8.14
C THR A 355 -3.85 3.27 -8.24
N ILE A 356 -3.88 1.93 -8.40
CA ILE A 356 -2.66 1.12 -8.57
C ILE A 356 -2.02 1.41 -9.94
N GLY A 357 -2.81 1.53 -11.00
CA GLY A 357 -2.33 1.88 -12.34
C GLY A 357 -1.65 3.25 -12.37
N SER A 358 -2.22 4.23 -11.68
CA SER A 358 -1.58 5.54 -11.46
C SER A 358 -0.23 5.38 -10.75
N GLY A 359 -0.19 4.57 -9.68
CA GLY A 359 1.05 4.29 -8.95
C GLY A 359 2.12 3.54 -9.76
N ALA A 360 1.73 2.82 -10.80
CA ALA A 360 2.66 2.18 -11.73
C ALA A 360 3.21 3.17 -12.78
N ILE A 361 2.41 4.11 -13.25
CA ILE A 361 2.76 5.02 -14.36
C ILE A 361 3.40 6.31 -13.86
N ALA A 362 2.88 6.90 -12.78
CA ALA A 362 3.28 8.20 -12.28
C ALA A 362 4.79 8.32 -11.96
N PRO A 363 5.47 7.32 -11.37
CA PRO A 363 6.90 7.39 -11.14
C PRO A 363 7.71 7.65 -12.42
N THR A 364 7.36 6.99 -13.53
CA THR A 364 8.01 7.21 -14.82
C THR A 364 7.78 8.64 -15.33
N LEU A 365 6.54 9.13 -15.29
CA LEU A 365 6.22 10.48 -15.75
C LEU A 365 6.92 11.56 -14.91
N TYR A 366 6.92 11.41 -13.59
CA TYR A 366 7.67 12.31 -12.71
C TYR A 366 9.19 12.16 -12.92
N GLY A 367 9.68 10.95 -13.22
CA GLY A 367 11.07 10.69 -13.55
C GLY A 367 11.53 11.49 -14.76
N VAL A 368 10.76 11.50 -15.86
CA VAL A 368 11.04 12.34 -17.06
C VAL A 368 11.17 13.82 -16.68
N VAL A 369 10.31 14.32 -15.78
CA VAL A 369 10.43 15.70 -15.29
C VAL A 369 11.69 15.89 -14.44
N GLY A 370 12.04 14.87 -13.63
CA GLY A 370 13.28 14.86 -12.84
C GLY A 370 14.53 14.91 -13.71
N ASP A 371 14.55 14.20 -14.83
CA ASP A 371 15.65 14.21 -15.80
C ASP A 371 15.78 15.55 -16.52
N ALA A 372 14.66 16.14 -16.92
CA ALA A 372 14.66 17.40 -17.64
C ALA A 372 14.95 18.63 -16.76
N PHE A 373 14.46 18.64 -15.51
CA PHE A 373 14.45 19.84 -14.67
C PHE A 373 15.10 19.65 -13.29
N GLY A 374 15.53 18.43 -12.97
CA GLY A 374 16.13 18.07 -11.68
C GLY A 374 15.09 17.71 -10.59
N VAL A 375 15.57 17.00 -9.58
CA VAL A 375 14.77 16.40 -8.49
C VAL A 375 13.91 17.44 -7.76
N TRP A 376 14.44 18.61 -7.47
CA TRP A 376 13.72 19.66 -6.72
C TRP A 376 12.49 20.17 -7.46
N LYS A 377 12.61 20.42 -8.77
CA LYS A 377 11.47 20.87 -9.59
C LYS A 377 10.45 19.75 -9.79
N ALA A 378 10.92 18.51 -9.96
CA ALA A 378 10.03 17.36 -10.04
C ALA A 378 9.24 17.16 -8.74
N LEU A 379 9.90 17.28 -7.58
CA LEU A 379 9.23 17.18 -6.28
C LEU A 379 8.27 18.36 -6.05
N THR A 380 8.60 19.57 -6.49
CA THR A 380 7.68 20.71 -6.51
C THR A 380 6.43 20.41 -7.34
N LEU A 381 6.61 19.81 -8.53
CA LEU A 381 5.48 19.40 -9.37
C LEU A 381 4.60 18.37 -8.63
N VAL A 382 5.19 17.36 -7.97
CA VAL A 382 4.45 16.39 -7.18
C VAL A 382 3.60 17.09 -6.10
N ALA A 383 4.18 18.07 -5.38
CA ALA A 383 3.49 18.83 -4.36
C ALA A 383 2.37 19.74 -4.91
N VAL A 384 2.56 20.29 -6.10
CA VAL A 384 1.53 21.13 -6.76
C VAL A 384 0.42 20.27 -7.34
N MET A 385 0.75 19.13 -7.93
CA MET A 385 -0.24 18.24 -8.54
C MET A 385 -1.26 17.71 -7.50
N VAL A 386 -0.83 17.46 -6.28
CA VAL A 386 -1.75 17.00 -5.23
C VAL A 386 -2.82 18.03 -4.90
N LEU A 387 -2.55 19.31 -5.07
CA LEU A 387 -3.52 20.38 -4.83
C LEU A 387 -4.73 20.32 -5.80
N LEU A 388 -4.61 19.60 -6.93
CA LEU A 388 -5.74 19.34 -7.82
C LEU A 388 -6.86 18.55 -7.12
N THR A 389 -6.54 17.79 -6.09
CA THR A 389 -7.53 17.06 -5.29
C THR A 389 -8.50 18.00 -4.56
N LEU A 390 -8.06 19.22 -4.21
CA LEU A 390 -8.87 20.19 -3.48
C LEU A 390 -10.10 20.67 -4.27
N PRO A 391 -9.98 21.19 -5.51
CA PRO A 391 -11.13 21.54 -6.32
C PRO A 391 -11.97 20.31 -6.72
N LEU A 392 -11.34 19.15 -7.00
CA LEU A 392 -12.07 17.93 -7.30
C LEU A 392 -12.93 17.49 -6.10
N ALA A 393 -12.41 17.59 -4.88
CA ALA A 393 -13.16 17.30 -3.66
C ALA A 393 -14.31 18.32 -3.45
N ALA A 394 -14.09 19.61 -3.76
CA ALA A 394 -15.15 20.61 -3.70
C ALA A 394 -16.30 20.27 -4.68
N LEU A 395 -15.99 19.84 -5.90
CA LEU A 395 -16.98 19.38 -6.89
C LEU A 395 -17.69 18.09 -6.45
N LEU A 396 -17.02 17.23 -5.69
CA LEU A 396 -17.61 15.99 -5.15
C LEU A 396 -18.58 16.26 -3.99
N ARG A 397 -18.38 17.35 -3.23
CA ARG A 397 -19.13 17.67 -2.00
C ARG A 397 -20.66 17.52 -2.12
N PRO A 398 -21.32 18.00 -3.19
CA PRO A 398 -22.77 17.88 -3.29
C PRO A 398 -23.31 16.47 -3.50
N ALA A 399 -22.43 15.51 -3.84
CA ALA A 399 -22.80 14.13 -4.12
C ALA A 399 -22.64 13.19 -2.91
N LEU A 400 -22.01 13.66 -1.85
CA LEU A 400 -21.85 12.89 -0.62
C LEU A 400 -23.02 13.10 0.34
N PRO A 401 -23.42 12.07 1.13
CA PRO A 401 -24.50 12.19 2.11
C PRO A 401 -24.18 13.30 3.12
N ARG A 402 -25.16 14.19 3.36
CA ARG A 402 -25.12 15.15 4.48
C ARG A 402 -25.37 14.38 5.77
N GLY A 403 -24.36 13.92 6.52
CA GLY A 403 -24.67 13.23 7.75
C GLY A 403 -23.58 12.45 8.48
N TYR A 404 -22.31 12.74 8.25
CA TYR A 404 -21.26 12.22 9.15
C TYR A 404 -20.78 13.24 10.20
N GLY A 405 -21.37 14.43 10.25
CA GLY A 405 -20.97 15.50 11.18
C GLY A 405 -22.08 16.16 11.99
N SER A 406 -23.36 15.72 11.88
CA SER A 406 -24.47 16.41 12.54
C SER A 406 -25.23 15.59 13.57
N GLY A 407 -24.66 14.54 14.10
CA GLY A 407 -25.34 13.61 15.02
C GLY A 407 -24.69 13.45 16.39
N MET A 408 -24.08 14.51 16.97
CA MET A 408 -23.79 14.62 18.40
C MET A 408 -23.77 16.12 18.75
N ALA A 409 -24.94 16.71 19.00
CA ALA A 409 -25.15 17.84 19.86
C ALA A 409 -25.95 17.34 21.06
#